data_c9d8de56d346e72243110795b55b3b7f
#
_entry.id   c9d8de56d346e72243110795b55b3b7f
#
_cell.length_a   1.000
_cell.length_b   1.000
_cell.length_c   1.000
_cell.angle_alpha   90.00
_cell.angle_beta   90.00
_cell.angle_gamma   90.00
#
_symmetry.space_group_name_H-M   'P 1'
#
loop_
_entity.id
_entity.type
_entity.pdbx_description
1 polymer ?
#
loop_
_entity_poly.entity_id
_entity_poly.type
_entity_poly.pdbx_seq_one_letter_code
_entity_poly.pdbx_strand_id
1 'polypeptide(L)'
;MEQLMRFRINGIPALVVDGTVVLQKLVPPTEDLKILLNAFAQGAFKQFAMKNILVPTDFSPAAKGAFQFALDLAALQGGKVKAVHIYHPEFDPESNWLNNSFLDGVGFAKERLENFVKSELNEAGGNSGNVAVPVEVAQEVITGFAVDELLEISKRKDVDMMVMGSTGERGFMEKLFGSVSTNVTQRAESPVMLVPQGVKFKGFKHIMYASNYEAAERPTLHKLVDVANAFDADIHFVHVAEEGETKSYQEIENRLFKILFNGEDPSFAFNLTKIEGASVVDSLNDYAIQHGIDLVVMVCPHRNFWEQLFHKSVTKAMVLNTKLPILVLHG
;
A
#
# COMPACT_ATOMS: atom_id res chain seq x y z
N MET A 1 -19.18 -28.45 2.08
CA MET A 1 -18.32 -28.10 0.93
C MET A 1 -18.43 -26.63 0.58
N GLU A 2 -19.63 -26.09 0.42
CA GLU A 2 -19.84 -24.68 0.06
C GLU A 2 -19.21 -23.66 1.03
N GLN A 3 -19.26 -23.92 2.33
CA GLN A 3 -18.59 -23.08 3.34
C GLN A 3 -17.06 -23.12 3.27
N LEU A 4 -16.49 -24.26 2.89
CA LEU A 4 -15.03 -24.39 2.74
C LEU A 4 -14.50 -23.60 1.54
N MET A 5 -15.25 -23.54 0.46
CA MET A 5 -14.94 -22.75 -0.74
C MET A 5 -14.90 -21.24 -0.44
N ARG A 6 -15.78 -20.77 0.46
CA ARG A 6 -15.82 -19.36 0.88
C ARG A 6 -14.51 -18.88 1.53
N PHE A 7 -13.79 -19.78 2.19
CA PHE A 7 -12.53 -19.47 2.88
C PHE A 7 -11.30 -19.94 2.08
N ARG A 8 -11.47 -20.37 0.82
CA ARG A 8 -10.36 -20.87 -0.04
C ARG A 8 -9.51 -21.94 0.66
N ILE A 9 -10.15 -22.84 1.40
CA ILE A 9 -9.49 -23.91 2.14
C ILE A 9 -9.09 -25.03 1.18
N ASN A 10 -7.78 -25.21 0.95
CA ASN A 10 -7.24 -26.20 0.02
C ASN A 10 -6.95 -27.57 0.67
N GLY A 11 -7.24 -27.74 1.93
CA GLY A 11 -6.99 -28.98 2.64
C GLY A 11 -7.74 -29.08 3.98
N ILE A 12 -7.96 -30.31 4.45
CA ILE A 12 -8.56 -30.63 5.73
C ILE A 12 -7.55 -31.44 6.55
N PRO A 13 -7.34 -31.12 7.83
CA PRO A 13 -8.08 -30.19 8.67
C PRO A 13 -7.70 -28.70 8.46
N ALA A 14 -8.64 -27.83 8.77
CA ALA A 14 -8.45 -26.39 8.78
C ALA A 14 -9.03 -25.78 10.04
N LEU A 15 -8.37 -24.76 10.60
CA LEU A 15 -8.88 -23.95 11.70
C LEU A 15 -9.26 -22.57 11.15
N VAL A 16 -10.52 -22.21 11.35
CA VAL A 16 -11.06 -20.90 10.96
C VAL A 16 -11.53 -20.20 12.23
N VAL A 17 -10.99 -19.00 12.51
CA VAL A 17 -11.38 -18.16 13.66
C VAL A 17 -11.86 -16.82 13.13
N ASP A 18 -13.08 -16.43 13.50
CA ASP A 18 -13.74 -15.20 13.07
C ASP A 18 -13.69 -14.95 11.53
N GLY A 19 -13.85 -16.04 10.78
CA GLY A 19 -13.83 -15.98 9.33
C GLY A 19 -12.45 -15.98 8.66
N THR A 20 -11.38 -16.02 9.45
CA THR A 20 -9.99 -16.07 8.97
C THR A 20 -9.46 -17.50 9.08
N VAL A 21 -8.84 -18.00 7.99
CA VAL A 21 -8.17 -19.30 8.00
C VAL A 21 -6.84 -19.14 8.73
N VAL A 22 -6.71 -19.78 9.90
CA VAL A 22 -5.53 -19.69 10.75
C VAL A 22 -4.57 -20.84 10.47
N LEU A 23 -5.10 -22.03 10.15
CA LEU A 23 -4.34 -23.23 9.85
C LEU A 23 -5.03 -24.04 8.76
N GLN A 24 -4.23 -24.65 7.88
CA GLN A 24 -4.69 -25.61 6.87
C GLN A 24 -3.80 -26.87 6.93
N LYS A 25 -4.42 -28.04 6.66
CA LYS A 25 -3.77 -29.35 6.49
C LYS A 25 -3.13 -29.97 7.74
N LEU A 26 -2.61 -29.18 8.68
CA LEU A 26 -1.97 -29.68 9.89
C LEU A 26 -2.55 -29.00 11.14
N VAL A 27 -2.94 -29.80 12.15
CA VAL A 27 -3.29 -29.29 13.47
C VAL A 27 -2.05 -29.43 14.36
N PRO A 28 -1.46 -28.31 14.83
CA PRO A 28 -0.30 -28.38 15.70
C PRO A 28 -0.65 -28.99 17.07
N PRO A 29 0.35 -29.38 17.85
CA PRO A 29 0.16 -29.81 19.23
C PRO A 29 -0.64 -28.79 20.04
N THR A 30 -1.35 -29.25 21.07
CA THR A 30 -2.30 -28.41 21.85
C THR A 30 -1.68 -27.13 22.43
N GLU A 31 -0.40 -27.17 22.81
CA GLU A 31 0.29 -25.97 23.34
C GLU A 31 0.56 -24.92 22.25
N ASP A 32 0.99 -25.34 21.07
CA ASP A 32 1.22 -24.44 19.93
C ASP A 32 -0.11 -23.86 19.42
N LEU A 33 -1.19 -24.65 19.48
CA LEU A 33 -2.53 -24.20 19.16
C LEU A 33 -3.00 -23.10 20.12
N LYS A 34 -2.74 -23.22 21.43
CA LYS A 34 -3.05 -22.17 22.40
C LYS A 34 -2.27 -20.89 22.16
N ILE A 35 -0.98 -21.02 21.81
CA ILE A 35 -0.14 -19.85 21.46
C ILE A 35 -0.70 -19.16 20.22
N LEU A 36 -1.07 -19.91 19.18
CA LEU A 36 -1.70 -19.40 17.97
C LEU A 36 -3.04 -18.71 18.26
N LEU A 37 -3.91 -19.34 19.03
CA LEU A 37 -5.21 -18.77 19.39
C LEU A 37 -5.06 -17.49 20.23
N ASN A 38 -4.10 -17.46 21.17
CA ASN A 38 -3.81 -16.26 21.93
C ASN A 38 -3.25 -15.13 21.06
N ALA A 39 -2.36 -15.44 20.12
CA ALA A 39 -1.84 -14.48 19.15
C ALA A 39 -2.94 -13.94 18.25
N PHE A 40 -3.89 -14.80 17.83
CA PHE A 40 -5.07 -14.39 17.08
C PHE A 40 -5.98 -13.46 17.91
N ALA A 41 -6.28 -13.84 19.14
CA ALA A 41 -7.09 -13.04 20.06
C ALA A 41 -6.46 -11.67 20.36
N GLN A 42 -5.13 -11.56 20.29
CA GLN A 42 -4.38 -10.31 20.40
C GLN A 42 -4.28 -9.52 19.08
N GLY A 43 -4.89 -10.02 18.00
CA GLY A 43 -4.90 -9.38 16.69
C GLY A 43 -3.61 -9.55 15.88
N ALA A 44 -2.72 -10.48 16.29
CA ALA A 44 -1.46 -10.73 15.60
C ALA A 44 -1.63 -11.35 14.18
N PHE A 45 -2.82 -11.88 13.91
CA PHE A 45 -3.21 -12.46 12.60
C PHE A 45 -4.40 -11.73 11.97
N LYS A 46 -4.60 -10.45 12.31
CA LYS A 46 -5.62 -9.65 11.63
C LYS A 46 -5.23 -9.60 10.14
N GLN A 47 -6.06 -10.21 9.29
CA GLN A 47 -5.89 -10.13 7.84
C GLN A 47 -5.79 -8.66 7.42
N PHE A 48 -4.80 -8.34 6.61
CA PHE A 48 -4.68 -7.00 6.06
C PHE A 48 -5.84 -6.75 5.10
N ALA A 49 -6.75 -5.89 5.51
CA ALA A 49 -7.91 -5.52 4.73
C ALA A 49 -7.71 -4.11 4.14
N MET A 50 -7.93 -3.95 2.85
CA MET A 50 -7.88 -2.64 2.16
C MET A 50 -9.28 -2.02 2.09
N LYS A 51 -9.97 -1.97 3.24
CA LYS A 51 -11.38 -1.53 3.30
C LYS A 51 -11.55 -0.08 3.74
N ASN A 52 -10.69 0.41 4.63
CA ASN A 52 -10.73 1.78 5.12
C ASN A 52 -9.59 2.57 4.47
N ILE A 53 -9.87 3.17 3.34
CA ILE A 53 -8.84 3.84 2.52
C ILE A 53 -8.87 5.33 2.80
N LEU A 54 -7.74 5.88 3.27
CA LEU A 54 -7.54 7.31 3.42
C LEU A 54 -6.91 7.89 2.15
N VAL A 55 -7.46 8.98 1.64
CA VAL A 55 -6.92 9.70 0.48
C VAL A 55 -6.64 11.14 0.84
N PRO A 56 -5.39 11.52 1.13
CA PRO A 56 -5.01 12.91 1.25
C PRO A 56 -5.12 13.62 -0.09
N THR A 57 -5.64 14.86 -0.09
CA THR A 57 -5.75 15.65 -1.31
C THR A 57 -5.27 17.08 -1.11
N ASP A 58 -4.48 17.55 -2.07
CA ASP A 58 -4.13 18.96 -2.29
C ASP A 58 -4.88 19.53 -3.51
N PHE A 59 -5.83 18.75 -4.03
CA PHE A 59 -6.63 19.04 -5.22
C PHE A 59 -5.82 19.03 -6.54
N SER A 60 -4.58 18.57 -6.53
CA SER A 60 -3.78 18.43 -7.74
C SER A 60 -4.31 17.32 -8.66
N PRO A 61 -3.91 17.30 -9.96
CA PRO A 61 -4.26 16.20 -10.85
C PRO A 61 -3.77 14.84 -10.38
N ALA A 62 -2.65 14.78 -9.65
CA ALA A 62 -2.13 13.55 -9.06
C ALA A 62 -3.04 13.07 -7.90
N ALA A 63 -3.48 13.97 -7.01
CA ALA A 63 -4.43 13.66 -5.95
C ALA A 63 -5.80 13.21 -6.50
N LYS A 64 -6.26 13.84 -7.60
CA LYS A 64 -7.46 13.42 -8.33
C LYS A 64 -7.33 11.97 -8.83
N GLY A 65 -6.23 11.63 -9.51
CA GLY A 65 -5.97 10.27 -9.98
C GLY A 65 -5.93 9.24 -8.84
N ALA A 66 -5.28 9.60 -7.72
CA ALA A 66 -5.23 8.76 -6.51
C ALA A 66 -6.62 8.54 -5.90
N PHE A 67 -7.46 9.56 -5.87
CA PHE A 67 -8.82 9.46 -5.36
C PHE A 67 -9.68 8.54 -6.22
N GLN A 68 -9.63 8.67 -7.55
CA GLN A 68 -10.34 7.78 -8.48
C GLN A 68 -9.85 6.33 -8.35
N PHE A 69 -8.53 6.13 -8.26
CA PHE A 69 -7.94 4.81 -8.01
C PHE A 69 -8.44 4.19 -6.70
N ALA A 70 -8.52 4.99 -5.63
CA ALA A 70 -9.01 4.53 -4.33
C ALA A 70 -10.50 4.18 -4.36
N LEU A 71 -11.32 4.89 -5.12
CA LEU A 71 -12.74 4.56 -5.33
C LEU A 71 -12.90 3.19 -6.01
N ASP A 72 -12.17 2.96 -7.09
CA ASP A 72 -12.23 1.69 -7.83
C ASP A 72 -11.73 0.52 -6.95
N LEU A 73 -10.65 0.73 -6.20
CA LEU A 73 -10.12 -0.24 -5.25
C LEU A 73 -11.13 -0.56 -4.14
N ALA A 74 -11.75 0.48 -3.53
CA ALA A 74 -12.76 0.32 -2.49
C ALA A 74 -13.99 -0.41 -3.02
N ALA A 75 -14.45 -0.08 -4.22
CA ALA A 75 -15.59 -0.74 -4.85
C ALA A 75 -15.35 -2.25 -5.01
N LEU A 76 -14.14 -2.65 -5.43
CA LEU A 76 -13.79 -4.07 -5.58
C LEU A 76 -13.69 -4.80 -4.24
N GLN A 77 -13.16 -4.13 -3.21
CA GLN A 77 -12.92 -4.73 -1.89
C GLN A 77 -14.11 -4.60 -0.92
N GLY A 78 -15.22 -3.96 -1.34
CA GLY A 78 -16.35 -3.65 -0.46
C GLY A 78 -15.93 -2.72 0.69
N GLY A 79 -15.07 -1.76 0.39
CA GLY A 79 -14.50 -0.81 1.33
C GLY A 79 -15.15 0.57 1.27
N LYS A 80 -14.55 1.52 1.97
CA LYS A 80 -14.93 2.94 2.00
C LYS A 80 -13.71 3.83 1.86
N VAL A 81 -13.94 5.04 1.38
CA VAL A 81 -12.90 6.05 1.16
C VAL A 81 -13.12 7.24 2.09
N LYS A 82 -12.06 7.75 2.68
CA LYS A 82 -12.06 9.00 3.42
C LYS A 82 -11.12 9.99 2.74
N ALA A 83 -11.69 11.04 2.12
CA ALA A 83 -10.92 12.15 1.58
C ALA A 83 -10.51 13.10 2.71
N VAL A 84 -9.23 13.42 2.79
CA VAL A 84 -8.70 14.32 3.82
C VAL A 84 -7.91 15.47 3.16
N HIS A 85 -8.27 16.70 3.51
CA HIS A 85 -7.47 17.86 3.17
C HIS A 85 -6.85 18.47 4.42
N ILE A 86 -5.53 18.66 4.40
CA ILE A 86 -4.83 19.33 5.50
C ILE A 86 -4.73 20.81 5.16
N TYR A 87 -5.47 21.61 5.90
CA TYR A 87 -5.45 23.06 5.78
C TYR A 87 -4.38 23.65 6.70
N HIS A 88 -3.44 24.35 6.09
CA HIS A 88 -2.45 25.13 6.83
C HIS A 88 -2.75 26.62 6.63
N PRO A 89 -3.13 27.34 7.69
CA PRO A 89 -3.35 28.78 7.60
C PRO A 89 -2.00 29.47 7.35
N GLU A 90 -1.94 30.28 6.30
CA GLU A 90 -0.79 31.13 6.08
C GLU A 90 -0.73 32.19 7.17
N PHE A 91 0.45 32.34 7.79
CA PHE A 91 0.68 33.39 8.77
C PHE A 91 1.02 34.68 8.02
N ASP A 92 0.11 35.64 8.07
CA ASP A 92 0.37 37.00 7.61
C ASP A 92 0.71 37.92 8.81
N PRO A 93 1.97 38.30 9.02
CA PRO A 93 2.38 39.11 10.16
C PRO A 93 1.82 40.53 10.15
N GLU A 94 1.33 41.00 9.02
CA GLU A 94 0.79 42.37 8.88
C GLU A 94 -0.73 42.44 9.14
N SER A 95 -1.43 41.32 9.12
CA SER A 95 -2.86 41.29 9.40
C SER A 95 -3.12 41.06 10.89
N ASN A 96 -3.75 42.05 11.51
CA ASN A 96 -4.12 41.99 12.94
C ASN A 96 -5.40 41.17 13.13
N TRP A 97 -5.35 39.84 12.84
CA TRP A 97 -6.49 39.00 12.53
C TRP A 97 -6.68 37.77 13.39
N LEU A 98 -7.01 38.00 14.54
CA LEU A 98 -7.27 36.92 15.46
C LEU A 98 -8.58 36.15 15.20
N ASN A 99 -9.54 36.58 14.40
CA ASN A 99 -10.87 35.98 14.55
C ASN A 99 -11.67 35.56 13.30
N ASN A 100 -11.53 36.16 12.16
CA ASN A 100 -12.44 35.84 11.04
C ASN A 100 -11.76 35.07 9.88
N SER A 101 -10.54 35.43 9.51
CA SER A 101 -9.89 34.81 8.35
C SER A 101 -9.53 33.32 8.52
N PHE A 102 -9.28 32.88 9.75
CA PHE A 102 -9.01 31.46 10.02
C PHE A 102 -10.28 30.61 9.84
N LEU A 103 -11.40 31.02 10.44
CA LEU A 103 -12.67 30.30 10.32
C LEU A 103 -13.18 30.32 8.88
N ASP A 104 -13.02 31.47 8.19
CA ASP A 104 -13.35 31.62 6.77
C ASP A 104 -12.48 30.68 5.92
N GLY A 105 -11.19 30.57 6.21
CA GLY A 105 -10.26 29.67 5.51
C GLY A 105 -10.60 28.18 5.69
N VAL A 106 -10.96 27.74 6.89
CA VAL A 106 -11.43 26.38 7.15
C VAL A 106 -12.76 26.11 6.43
N GLY A 107 -13.69 27.09 6.45
CA GLY A 107 -14.95 27.01 5.72
C GLY A 107 -14.74 26.83 4.22
N PHE A 108 -13.87 27.65 3.64
CA PHE A 108 -13.50 27.57 2.23
C PHE A 108 -12.81 26.23 1.86
N ALA A 109 -11.91 25.74 2.73
CA ALA A 109 -11.28 24.45 2.54
C ALA A 109 -12.29 23.29 2.55
N LYS A 110 -13.31 23.35 3.44
CA LYS A 110 -14.40 22.37 3.46
C LYS A 110 -15.22 22.41 2.17
N GLU A 111 -15.67 23.57 1.76
CA GLU A 111 -16.42 23.74 0.51
C GLU A 111 -15.62 23.23 -0.70
N ARG A 112 -14.33 23.53 -0.75
CA ARG A 112 -13.44 23.06 -1.82
C ARG A 112 -13.32 21.54 -1.82
N LEU A 113 -13.21 20.90 -0.64
CA LEU A 113 -13.15 19.44 -0.51
C LEU A 113 -14.48 18.80 -0.94
N GLU A 114 -15.62 19.37 -0.53
CA GLU A 114 -16.95 18.90 -0.95
C GLU A 114 -17.11 18.97 -2.47
N ASN A 115 -16.73 20.08 -3.07
CA ASN A 115 -16.81 20.26 -4.53
C ASN A 115 -15.87 19.28 -5.26
N PHE A 116 -14.68 19.06 -4.75
CA PHE A 116 -13.74 18.07 -5.29
C PHE A 116 -14.35 16.67 -5.26
N VAL A 117 -14.80 16.19 -4.10
CA VAL A 117 -15.36 14.84 -3.97
C VAL A 117 -16.61 14.68 -4.84
N LYS A 118 -17.50 15.68 -4.88
CA LYS A 118 -18.69 15.65 -5.71
C LYS A 118 -18.37 15.58 -7.21
N SER A 119 -17.38 16.35 -7.66
CA SER A 119 -16.89 16.31 -9.04
C SER A 119 -16.36 14.92 -9.41
N GLU A 120 -15.49 14.33 -8.56
CA GLU A 120 -14.87 13.05 -8.83
C GLU A 120 -15.87 11.89 -8.81
N LEU A 121 -16.86 11.91 -7.91
CA LEU A 121 -17.94 10.91 -7.88
C LEU A 121 -18.81 10.98 -9.13
N ASN A 122 -19.10 12.17 -9.66
CA ASN A 122 -19.84 12.34 -10.90
C ASN A 122 -19.07 11.78 -12.10
N GLU A 123 -17.75 12.01 -12.17
CA GLU A 123 -16.91 11.47 -13.23
C GLU A 123 -16.79 9.93 -13.16
N ALA A 124 -16.66 9.36 -11.96
CA ALA A 124 -16.64 7.92 -11.76
C ALA A 124 -17.97 7.26 -12.20
N GLY A 125 -19.11 7.86 -11.86
CA GLY A 125 -20.42 7.36 -12.26
C GLY A 125 -20.71 7.48 -13.77
N GLY A 126 -20.11 8.44 -14.46
CA GLY A 126 -20.29 8.64 -15.90
C GLY A 126 -19.47 7.71 -16.79
N ASN A 127 -18.38 7.16 -16.30
CA ASN A 127 -17.44 6.32 -17.07
C ASN A 127 -17.60 4.80 -16.87
N SER A 128 -18.39 4.38 -15.86
CA SER A 128 -18.54 2.97 -15.51
C SER A 128 -19.80 2.40 -16.17
N GLY A 129 -19.64 1.77 -17.32
CA GLY A 129 -20.67 0.93 -17.93
C GLY A 129 -21.00 -0.35 -17.12
N ASN A 130 -20.38 -0.55 -15.96
CA ASN A 130 -20.68 -1.58 -14.98
C ASN A 130 -21.38 -0.93 -13.78
N VAL A 131 -22.38 -1.59 -13.25
CA VAL A 131 -23.13 -1.21 -12.03
C VAL A 131 -22.12 -1.04 -10.91
N ALA A 132 -21.66 0.20 -10.71
CA ALA A 132 -20.72 0.51 -9.65
C ALA A 132 -21.42 0.31 -8.30
N VAL A 133 -20.88 -0.56 -7.47
CA VAL A 133 -21.28 -0.64 -6.06
C VAL A 133 -21.00 0.74 -5.46
N PRO A 134 -22.01 1.39 -4.87
CA PRO A 134 -21.81 2.72 -4.29
C PRO A 134 -20.77 2.63 -3.17
N VAL A 135 -19.65 3.33 -3.32
CA VAL A 135 -18.62 3.43 -2.30
C VAL A 135 -19.01 4.53 -1.31
N GLU A 136 -19.00 4.21 -0.02
CA GLU A 136 -19.16 5.21 1.04
C GLU A 136 -17.94 6.15 1.04
N VAL A 137 -18.18 7.46 0.92
CA VAL A 137 -17.12 8.47 0.94
C VAL A 137 -17.35 9.45 2.08
N ALA A 138 -16.43 9.46 3.03
CA ALA A 138 -16.34 10.45 4.09
C ALA A 138 -15.35 11.57 3.70
N GLN A 139 -15.52 12.75 4.31
CA GLN A 139 -14.67 13.93 4.07
C GLN A 139 -14.25 14.56 5.38
N GLU A 140 -13.00 15.00 5.47
CA GLU A 140 -12.48 15.67 6.65
C GLU A 140 -11.45 16.75 6.27
N VAL A 141 -11.59 17.96 6.86
CA VAL A 141 -10.56 19.00 6.82
C VAL A 141 -9.90 19.06 8.19
N ILE A 142 -8.60 18.91 8.22
CA ILE A 142 -7.78 18.96 9.43
C ILE A 142 -6.86 20.17 9.32
N THR A 143 -6.70 20.92 10.41
CA THR A 143 -5.79 22.06 10.45
C THR A 143 -4.46 21.65 11.02
N GLY A 144 -3.37 21.91 10.29
CA GLY A 144 -2.03 21.58 10.76
C GLY A 144 -1.01 21.51 9.64
N PHE A 145 0.12 20.86 9.92
CA PHE A 145 1.15 20.58 8.93
C PHE A 145 0.88 19.24 8.27
N ALA A 146 0.83 19.21 6.94
CA ALA A 146 0.38 18.06 6.18
C ALA A 146 1.11 16.75 6.54
N VAL A 147 2.44 16.79 6.69
CA VAL A 147 3.22 15.59 7.04
C VAL A 147 2.87 15.09 8.44
N ASP A 148 2.84 15.97 9.42
CA ASP A 148 2.63 15.61 10.82
C ASP A 148 1.24 15.04 11.05
N GLU A 149 0.20 15.72 10.50
CA GLU A 149 -1.18 15.25 10.61
C GLU A 149 -1.40 13.90 9.91
N LEU A 150 -0.84 13.71 8.73
CA LEU A 150 -0.96 12.43 8.01
C LEU A 150 -0.24 11.29 8.71
N LEU A 151 0.90 11.57 9.36
CA LEU A 151 1.58 10.58 10.19
C LEU A 151 0.77 10.20 11.43
N GLU A 152 0.13 11.16 12.09
CA GLU A 152 -0.77 10.85 13.21
C GLU A 152 -2.01 10.06 12.76
N ILE A 153 -2.57 10.37 11.60
CA ILE A 153 -3.68 9.60 11.04
C ILE A 153 -3.24 8.17 10.69
N SER A 154 -2.00 7.99 10.22
CA SER A 154 -1.48 6.67 9.85
C SER A 154 -1.43 5.67 11.01
N LYS A 155 -1.47 6.15 12.25
CA LYS A 155 -1.49 5.33 13.48
C LYS A 155 -2.89 4.87 13.88
N ARG A 156 -3.93 5.42 13.25
CA ARG A 156 -5.31 5.12 13.60
C ARG A 156 -5.71 3.71 13.14
N LYS A 157 -6.40 2.98 14.01
CA LYS A 157 -6.86 1.61 13.71
C LYS A 157 -7.99 1.53 12.68
N ASP A 158 -8.64 2.67 12.39
CA ASP A 158 -9.68 2.81 11.37
C ASP A 158 -9.14 3.18 9.99
N VAL A 159 -7.82 3.21 9.81
CA VAL A 159 -7.14 3.41 8.54
C VAL A 159 -6.36 2.15 8.18
N ASP A 160 -6.81 1.43 7.17
CA ASP A 160 -6.12 0.23 6.71
C ASP A 160 -4.94 0.58 5.79
N MET A 161 -5.09 1.65 4.98
CA MET A 161 -4.04 2.15 4.10
C MET A 161 -4.29 3.60 3.67
N MET A 162 -3.23 4.27 3.23
CA MET A 162 -3.33 5.55 2.53
C MET A 162 -3.07 5.38 1.04
N VAL A 163 -3.83 6.10 0.19
CA VAL A 163 -3.60 6.17 -1.25
C VAL A 163 -3.25 7.62 -1.60
N MET A 164 -2.07 7.83 -2.15
CA MET A 164 -1.53 9.16 -2.46
C MET A 164 -1.09 9.24 -3.91
N GLY A 165 -1.32 10.40 -4.54
CA GLY A 165 -0.79 10.68 -5.86
C GLY A 165 0.72 10.87 -5.84
N SER A 166 1.41 10.29 -6.81
CA SER A 166 2.80 10.61 -7.11
C SER A 166 2.87 11.38 -8.44
N THR A 167 3.64 12.48 -8.45
CA THR A 167 3.83 13.26 -9.68
C THR A 167 4.90 12.59 -10.54
N GLY A 168 4.47 11.94 -11.63
CA GLY A 168 5.35 11.27 -12.59
C GLY A 168 5.56 12.07 -13.87
N GLU A 169 6.01 13.33 -13.83
CA GLU A 169 6.42 14.02 -15.06
C GLU A 169 7.94 13.97 -15.25
N ARG A 170 8.33 13.56 -16.47
CA ARG A 170 9.72 13.56 -16.95
C ARG A 170 10.29 14.98 -16.90
N GLY A 171 11.33 15.20 -16.12
CA GLY A 171 12.15 16.38 -16.40
C GLY A 171 12.96 16.99 -15.27
N PHE A 172 12.66 16.75 -14.00
CA PHE A 172 13.47 17.28 -12.92
C PHE A 172 13.61 16.28 -11.78
N MET A 173 14.75 15.60 -11.73
CA MET A 173 15.05 14.51 -10.78
C MET A 173 14.95 14.89 -9.27
N GLU A 174 14.80 16.16 -8.95
CA GLU A 174 14.74 16.64 -7.56
C GLU A 174 13.32 17.03 -7.07
N LYS A 175 12.30 17.08 -7.95
CA LYS A 175 10.95 17.58 -7.61
C LYS A 175 9.80 16.57 -7.82
N LEU A 176 10.07 15.31 -8.07
CA LEU A 176 9.06 14.34 -8.53
C LEU A 176 8.21 13.69 -7.43
N PHE A 177 8.63 13.81 -6.19
CA PHE A 177 7.78 13.57 -5.03
C PHE A 177 7.46 14.92 -4.40
N GLY A 178 6.19 15.21 -4.17
CA GLY A 178 5.85 16.22 -3.20
C GLY A 178 6.55 15.88 -1.89
N SER A 179 7.11 16.85 -1.22
CA SER A 179 7.75 16.65 0.09
C SER A 179 6.84 15.89 1.07
N VAL A 180 5.53 16.04 0.95
CA VAL A 180 4.52 15.36 1.77
C VAL A 180 4.47 13.86 1.47
N SER A 181 4.25 13.45 0.21
CA SER A 181 4.14 12.02 -0.14
C SER A 181 5.42 11.25 0.18
N THR A 182 6.60 11.83 -0.06
CA THR A 182 7.88 11.22 0.32
C THR A 182 7.98 11.00 1.84
N ASN A 183 7.74 12.05 2.64
CA ASN A 183 7.85 11.95 4.09
C ASN A 183 6.83 11.00 4.70
N VAL A 184 5.59 11.02 4.20
CA VAL A 184 4.54 10.12 4.67
C VAL A 184 4.88 8.68 4.32
N THR A 185 5.29 8.40 3.08
CA THR A 185 5.67 7.05 2.65
C THR A 185 6.82 6.47 3.47
N GLN A 186 7.74 7.31 3.94
CA GLN A 186 8.88 6.87 4.74
C GLN A 186 8.56 6.60 6.20
N ARG A 187 7.55 7.25 6.75
CA ARG A 187 7.35 7.36 8.20
C ARG A 187 5.98 6.91 8.68
N ALA A 188 5.04 6.62 7.78
CA ALA A 188 3.70 6.15 8.14
C ALA A 188 3.76 4.80 8.85
N GLU A 189 2.78 4.53 9.68
CA GLU A 189 2.57 3.21 10.30
C GLU A 189 1.61 2.35 9.47
N SER A 190 0.62 2.97 8.82
CA SER A 190 -0.23 2.27 7.85
C SER A 190 0.46 2.13 6.49
N PRO A 191 0.16 1.10 5.71
CA PRO A 191 0.60 0.96 4.33
C PRO A 191 0.25 2.18 3.48
N VAL A 192 1.15 2.54 2.55
CA VAL A 192 0.97 3.67 1.64
C VAL A 192 1.05 3.20 0.20
N MET A 193 -0.04 3.43 -0.55
CA MET A 193 -0.10 3.21 -1.99
C MET A 193 0.21 4.53 -2.71
N LEU A 194 1.25 4.54 -3.52
CA LEU A 194 1.60 5.64 -4.39
C LEU A 194 1.07 5.37 -5.80
N VAL A 195 0.23 6.26 -6.29
CA VAL A 195 -0.40 6.14 -7.62
C VAL A 195 0.18 7.18 -8.56
N PRO A 196 0.88 6.78 -9.63
CA PRO A 196 1.36 7.70 -10.65
C PRO A 196 0.20 8.39 -11.37
N GLN A 197 0.41 9.64 -11.76
CA GLN A 197 -0.61 10.41 -12.49
C GLN A 197 -1.03 9.67 -13.77
N GLY A 198 -2.34 9.57 -13.99
CA GLY A 198 -2.94 8.92 -15.16
C GLY A 198 -3.05 7.39 -15.07
N VAL A 199 -2.56 6.77 -14.00
CA VAL A 199 -2.75 5.35 -13.74
C VAL A 199 -4.16 5.12 -13.23
N LYS A 200 -4.87 4.17 -13.87
CA LYS A 200 -6.20 3.72 -13.47
C LYS A 200 -6.11 2.35 -12.83
N PHE A 201 -6.92 2.09 -11.83
CA PHE A 201 -7.04 0.78 -11.21
C PHE A 201 -7.73 -0.21 -12.18
N LYS A 202 -7.15 -1.40 -12.32
CA LYS A 202 -7.67 -2.49 -13.17
C LYS A 202 -7.67 -3.85 -12.45
N GLY A 203 -7.46 -3.84 -11.14
CA GLY A 203 -7.11 -5.03 -10.37
C GLY A 203 -5.62 -5.31 -10.43
N PHE A 204 -5.18 -6.31 -9.64
CA PHE A 204 -3.80 -6.78 -9.63
C PHE A 204 -3.79 -8.26 -9.96
N LYS A 205 -2.95 -8.68 -10.91
CA LYS A 205 -2.75 -10.07 -11.31
C LYS A 205 -1.32 -10.52 -11.09
N HIS A 206 -0.36 -9.62 -11.33
CA HIS A 206 1.07 -9.88 -11.22
C HIS A 206 1.70 -8.85 -10.29
N ILE A 207 1.99 -9.27 -9.06
CA ILE A 207 2.56 -8.41 -8.02
C ILE A 207 4.06 -8.65 -7.96
N MET A 208 4.87 -7.61 -8.16
CA MET A 208 6.31 -7.69 -7.97
C MET A 208 6.67 -7.22 -6.55
N TYR A 209 7.27 -8.09 -5.77
CA TYR A 209 7.93 -7.73 -4.52
C TYR A 209 9.42 -7.52 -4.78
N ALA A 210 9.83 -6.25 -4.79
CA ALA A 210 11.24 -5.89 -4.92
C ALA A 210 11.94 -6.07 -3.57
N SER A 211 12.79 -7.08 -3.48
CA SER A 211 13.41 -7.52 -2.24
C SER A 211 14.93 -7.35 -2.26
N ASN A 212 15.48 -6.89 -1.12
CA ASN A 212 16.92 -7.02 -0.85
C ASN A 212 17.25 -8.25 0.04
N TYR A 213 16.26 -9.10 0.30
CA TYR A 213 16.30 -10.31 1.12
C TYR A 213 16.65 -10.14 2.61
N GLU A 214 16.99 -8.94 3.05
CA GLU A 214 17.48 -8.71 4.42
C GLU A 214 16.43 -8.19 5.37
N ALA A 215 15.44 -7.49 4.85
CA ALA A 215 14.68 -6.53 5.61
C ALA A 215 13.23 -6.92 5.92
N ALA A 216 12.72 -8.00 5.34
CA ALA A 216 11.31 -8.33 5.52
C ALA A 216 11.06 -9.11 6.82
N GLU A 217 10.36 -8.49 7.75
CA GLU A 217 9.81 -9.18 8.90
C GLU A 217 8.58 -10.01 8.51
N ARG A 218 8.37 -11.12 9.22
CA ARG A 218 7.27 -12.05 8.96
C ARG A 218 5.89 -11.37 8.87
N PRO A 219 5.51 -10.45 9.77
CA PRO A 219 4.20 -9.78 9.68
C PRO A 219 4.01 -8.98 8.39
N THR A 220 5.08 -8.37 7.90
CA THR A 220 5.03 -7.54 6.68
C THR A 220 4.88 -8.39 5.42
N LEU A 221 5.56 -9.54 5.37
CA LEU A 221 5.38 -10.50 4.28
C LEU A 221 3.98 -11.12 4.27
N HIS A 222 3.36 -11.33 5.44
CA HIS A 222 1.96 -11.77 5.50
C HIS A 222 0.99 -10.72 4.92
N LYS A 223 1.23 -9.42 5.13
CA LYS A 223 0.44 -8.37 4.47
C LYS A 223 0.53 -8.46 2.93
N LEU A 224 1.72 -8.76 2.39
CA LEU A 224 1.90 -9.00 0.95
C LEU A 224 1.05 -10.19 0.46
N VAL A 225 1.06 -11.29 1.21
CA VAL A 225 0.25 -12.48 0.90
C VAL A 225 -1.24 -12.15 0.97
N ASP A 226 -1.69 -11.37 1.95
CA ASP A 226 -3.08 -10.93 2.06
C ASP A 226 -3.50 -10.09 0.84
N VAL A 227 -2.62 -9.20 0.36
CA VAL A 227 -2.85 -8.45 -0.87
C VAL A 227 -2.99 -9.39 -2.07
N ALA A 228 -2.07 -10.32 -2.25
CA ALA A 228 -2.13 -11.27 -3.36
C ALA A 228 -3.41 -12.11 -3.32
N ASN A 229 -3.78 -12.63 -2.16
CA ASN A 229 -5.00 -13.40 -1.98
C ASN A 229 -6.28 -12.57 -2.24
N ALA A 230 -6.30 -11.29 -1.88
CA ALA A 230 -7.44 -10.40 -2.11
C ALA A 230 -7.75 -10.20 -3.60
N PHE A 231 -6.75 -10.33 -4.47
CA PHE A 231 -6.87 -10.13 -5.92
C PHE A 231 -6.72 -11.42 -6.73
N ASP A 232 -6.44 -12.56 -6.09
CA ASP A 232 -6.10 -13.80 -6.79
C ASP A 232 -4.89 -13.58 -7.73
N ALA A 233 -3.86 -12.93 -7.18
CA ALA A 233 -2.66 -12.52 -7.88
C ALA A 233 -1.49 -13.45 -7.55
N ASP A 234 -0.59 -13.61 -8.51
CA ASP A 234 0.71 -14.24 -8.27
C ASP A 234 1.74 -13.20 -7.79
N ILE A 235 2.75 -13.69 -7.05
CA ILE A 235 3.81 -12.85 -6.51
C ILE A 235 5.13 -13.19 -7.19
N HIS A 236 5.76 -12.18 -7.76
CA HIS A 236 7.12 -12.23 -8.27
C HIS A 236 8.08 -11.66 -7.22
N PHE A 237 8.79 -12.53 -6.53
CA PHE A 237 9.89 -12.11 -5.64
C PHE A 237 11.11 -11.83 -6.51
N VAL A 238 11.46 -10.56 -6.64
CA VAL A 238 12.53 -10.12 -7.53
C VAL A 238 13.65 -9.47 -6.74
N HIS A 239 14.86 -9.96 -6.92
CA HIS A 239 16.08 -9.39 -6.39
C HIS A 239 17.02 -9.00 -7.51
N VAL A 240 17.57 -7.81 -7.43
CA VAL A 240 18.65 -7.37 -8.33
C VAL A 240 19.97 -7.51 -7.58
N ALA A 241 20.79 -8.44 -8.06
CA ALA A 241 22.10 -8.69 -7.47
C ALA A 241 23.07 -7.54 -7.75
N GLU A 242 23.76 -7.06 -6.72
CA GLU A 242 24.91 -6.16 -6.88
C GLU A 242 26.15 -6.93 -7.33
N GLU A 243 27.07 -6.29 -8.02
CA GLU A 243 28.32 -6.88 -8.47
C GLU A 243 29.13 -7.38 -7.27
N GLY A 244 29.48 -8.69 -7.26
CA GLY A 244 30.18 -9.33 -6.15
C GLY A 244 29.28 -9.94 -5.06
N GLU A 245 27.96 -9.93 -5.21
CA GLU A 245 27.08 -10.60 -4.24
C GLU A 245 27.23 -12.12 -4.27
N THR A 246 27.67 -12.69 -3.10
CA THR A 246 27.98 -14.11 -2.96
C THR A 246 26.82 -14.96 -2.41
N LYS A 247 25.70 -14.34 -1.99
CA LYS A 247 24.57 -15.09 -1.43
C LYS A 247 23.98 -16.04 -2.47
N SER A 248 23.87 -17.31 -2.10
CA SER A 248 23.33 -18.29 -3.01
C SER A 248 21.81 -18.16 -3.13
N TYR A 249 21.29 -18.41 -4.32
CA TYR A 249 19.86 -18.44 -4.59
C TYR A 249 19.11 -19.38 -3.62
N GLN A 250 19.68 -20.55 -3.33
CA GLN A 250 19.10 -21.53 -2.42
C GLN A 250 18.98 -21.04 -0.97
N GLU A 251 19.94 -20.27 -0.47
CA GLU A 251 19.86 -19.72 0.90
C GLU A 251 18.73 -18.73 1.04
N ILE A 252 18.52 -17.92 0.01
CA ILE A 252 17.47 -16.93 -0.07
C ILE A 252 16.10 -17.60 -0.17
N GLU A 253 15.97 -18.55 -1.08
CA GLU A 253 14.77 -19.36 -1.26
C GLU A 253 14.37 -20.06 0.04
N ASN A 254 15.29 -20.77 0.66
CA ASN A 254 15.06 -21.46 1.94
C ASN A 254 14.64 -20.48 3.05
N ARG A 255 15.20 -19.29 3.10
CA ARG A 255 14.84 -18.28 4.09
C ARG A 255 13.42 -17.76 3.85
N LEU A 256 13.06 -17.41 2.60
CA LEU A 256 11.72 -16.98 2.25
C LEU A 256 10.68 -18.08 2.53
N PHE A 257 10.96 -19.30 2.14
CA PHE A 257 10.10 -20.46 2.42
C PHE A 257 9.89 -20.65 3.92
N LYS A 258 10.94 -20.55 4.73
CA LYS A 258 10.84 -20.67 6.18
C LYS A 258 10.03 -19.52 6.81
N ILE A 259 10.15 -18.30 6.29
CA ILE A 259 9.44 -17.14 6.81
C ILE A 259 7.96 -17.18 6.40
N LEU A 260 7.66 -17.43 5.13
CA LEU A 260 6.32 -17.34 4.58
C LEU A 260 5.47 -18.58 4.83
N PHE A 261 6.10 -19.77 4.74
CA PHE A 261 5.33 -21.01 4.67
C PHE A 261 5.53 -21.92 5.88
N ASN A 262 6.51 -21.63 6.72
CA ASN A 262 6.84 -22.47 7.90
C ASN A 262 6.92 -23.99 7.58
N GLY A 263 7.32 -24.33 6.32
CA GLY A 263 7.37 -25.69 5.81
C GLY A 263 6.09 -26.23 5.16
N GLU A 264 5.07 -25.39 4.98
CA GLU A 264 3.82 -25.72 4.28
C GLU A 264 3.86 -25.24 2.83
N ASP A 265 3.00 -25.82 1.96
CA ASP A 265 2.85 -25.37 0.59
C ASP A 265 2.21 -23.96 0.53
N PRO A 266 2.70 -23.07 -0.34
CA PRO A 266 2.12 -21.74 -0.50
C PRO A 266 0.67 -21.80 -0.96
N SER A 267 -0.16 -20.90 -0.41
CA SER A 267 -1.57 -20.73 -0.81
C SER A 267 -1.77 -19.87 -2.06
N PHE A 268 -0.68 -19.40 -2.66
CA PHE A 268 -0.66 -18.53 -3.84
C PHE A 268 0.45 -18.95 -4.80
N ALA A 269 0.31 -18.56 -6.08
CA ALA A 269 1.35 -18.77 -7.07
C ALA A 269 2.47 -17.74 -6.87
N PHE A 270 3.73 -18.16 -6.96
CA PHE A 270 4.86 -17.25 -6.87
C PHE A 270 6.02 -17.66 -7.77
N ASN A 271 6.82 -16.67 -8.14
CA ASN A 271 8.09 -16.82 -8.84
C ASN A 271 9.20 -16.20 -8.01
N LEU A 272 10.37 -16.81 -8.00
CA LEU A 272 11.56 -16.26 -7.37
C LEU A 272 12.61 -16.00 -8.45
N THR A 273 13.03 -14.76 -8.60
CA THR A 273 13.94 -14.35 -9.67
C THR A 273 15.08 -13.50 -9.13
N LYS A 274 16.32 -13.91 -9.46
CA LYS A 274 17.52 -13.09 -9.27
C LYS A 274 17.91 -12.49 -10.62
N ILE A 275 18.04 -11.18 -10.69
CA ILE A 275 18.42 -10.43 -11.89
C ILE A 275 19.81 -9.87 -11.67
N GLU A 276 20.66 -9.87 -12.70
CA GLU A 276 21.92 -9.18 -12.71
C GLU A 276 21.80 -7.90 -13.56
N GLY A 277 22.26 -6.77 -13.04
CA GLY A 277 22.20 -5.51 -13.78
C GLY A 277 22.97 -4.38 -13.10
N ALA A 278 23.46 -3.47 -13.92
CA ALA A 278 24.23 -2.31 -13.44
C ALA A 278 23.35 -1.28 -12.72
N SER A 279 22.06 -1.25 -13.00
CA SER A 279 21.07 -0.37 -12.37
C SER A 279 19.91 -1.18 -11.84
N VAL A 280 19.74 -1.19 -10.53
CA VAL A 280 18.63 -1.89 -9.87
C VAL A 280 17.28 -1.41 -10.39
N VAL A 281 17.14 -0.10 -10.60
CA VAL A 281 15.87 0.51 -11.04
C VAL A 281 15.51 0.10 -12.45
N ASP A 282 16.47 0.17 -13.38
CA ASP A 282 16.21 -0.18 -14.77
C ASP A 282 15.92 -1.67 -14.89
N SER A 283 16.67 -2.52 -14.19
CA SER A 283 16.46 -3.97 -14.17
C SER A 283 15.06 -4.35 -13.64
N LEU A 284 14.58 -3.69 -12.57
CA LEU A 284 13.24 -3.91 -12.04
C LEU A 284 12.15 -3.40 -13.00
N ASN A 285 12.37 -2.26 -13.66
CA ASN A 285 11.43 -1.75 -14.66
C ASN A 285 11.34 -2.65 -15.89
N ASP A 286 12.48 -3.13 -16.39
CA ASP A 286 12.52 -4.07 -17.51
C ASP A 286 11.81 -5.38 -17.17
N TYR A 287 12.07 -5.91 -15.97
CA TYR A 287 11.35 -7.08 -15.46
C TYR A 287 9.85 -6.85 -15.39
N ALA A 288 9.44 -5.70 -14.85
CA ALA A 288 8.02 -5.36 -14.72
C ALA A 288 7.31 -5.31 -16.08
N ILE A 289 7.96 -4.74 -17.07
CA ILE A 289 7.43 -4.69 -18.45
C ILE A 289 7.34 -6.09 -19.05
N GLN A 290 8.40 -6.90 -18.93
CA GLN A 290 8.47 -8.25 -19.52
C GLN A 290 7.43 -9.20 -18.93
N HIS A 291 7.14 -9.07 -17.65
CA HIS A 291 6.22 -9.96 -16.93
C HIS A 291 4.82 -9.37 -16.69
N GLY A 292 4.53 -8.20 -17.28
CA GLY A 292 3.22 -7.57 -17.16
C GLY A 292 2.82 -7.23 -15.71
N ILE A 293 3.82 -6.85 -14.90
CA ILE A 293 3.58 -6.46 -13.49
C ILE A 293 2.61 -5.28 -13.44
N ASP A 294 1.65 -5.33 -12.53
CA ASP A 294 0.64 -4.30 -12.35
C ASP A 294 0.65 -3.64 -10.95
N LEU A 295 1.40 -4.22 -10.01
CA LEU A 295 1.68 -3.63 -8.70
C LEU A 295 3.12 -3.93 -8.27
N VAL A 296 3.85 -2.90 -7.84
CA VAL A 296 5.13 -3.07 -7.16
C VAL A 296 4.92 -2.97 -5.65
N VAL A 297 5.41 -3.94 -4.90
CA VAL A 297 5.38 -3.92 -3.42
C VAL A 297 6.80 -3.78 -2.90
N MET A 298 6.97 -2.89 -1.96
CA MET A 298 8.23 -2.66 -1.25
C MET A 298 7.98 -2.72 0.25
N VAL A 299 8.93 -3.24 0.99
CA VAL A 299 8.87 -3.29 2.45
C VAL A 299 9.86 -2.31 3.04
N CYS A 300 9.37 -1.50 3.98
CA CYS A 300 10.19 -0.60 4.77
C CYS A 300 10.35 -1.13 6.19
N PRO A 301 11.49 -1.76 6.54
CA PRO A 301 11.61 -2.46 7.83
C PRO A 301 11.83 -1.55 9.03
N HIS A 302 12.43 -0.37 8.90
CA HIS A 302 12.65 0.59 10.01
C HIS A 302 13.04 1.99 9.51
N ARG A 303 12.87 3.02 10.37
CA ARG A 303 13.17 4.44 10.07
C ARG A 303 14.58 4.71 9.51
N ASN A 304 15.58 3.93 9.92
CA ASN A 304 16.99 4.13 9.50
C ASN A 304 17.32 3.50 8.14
N PHE A 305 16.50 2.59 7.65
CA PHE A 305 16.70 1.92 6.36
C PHE A 305 16.47 2.86 5.17
N TRP A 306 15.56 3.81 5.32
CA TRP A 306 15.31 4.83 4.30
C TRP A 306 16.49 5.76 4.07
N GLU A 307 17.23 6.12 5.12
CA GLU A 307 18.46 6.93 4.96
C GLU A 307 19.49 6.18 4.12
N GLN A 308 19.64 4.89 4.29
CA GLN A 308 20.56 4.06 3.49
C GLN A 308 20.07 3.81 2.06
N LEU A 309 18.77 3.56 1.86
CA LEU A 309 18.16 3.39 0.54
C LEU A 309 18.05 4.71 -0.23
N PHE A 310 17.75 5.83 0.44
CA PHE A 310 17.65 7.13 -0.21
C PHE A 310 19.02 7.75 -0.52
N HIS A 311 20.07 7.43 0.21
CA HIS A 311 21.43 7.79 -0.20
C HIS A 311 21.90 7.02 -1.44
N LYS A 312 21.35 5.81 -1.71
CA LYS A 312 21.58 5.02 -2.94
C LYS A 312 20.34 4.92 -3.85
N SER A 313 19.33 5.73 -3.66
CA SER A 313 18.23 6.10 -4.58
C SER A 313 17.39 5.02 -5.29
N VAL A 314 17.39 3.74 -4.88
CA VAL A 314 16.64 2.71 -5.61
C VAL A 314 15.12 2.89 -5.50
N THR A 315 14.59 3.04 -4.29
CA THR A 315 13.14 3.23 -4.09
C THR A 315 12.65 4.55 -4.67
N LYS A 316 13.42 5.63 -4.45
CA LYS A 316 13.12 6.94 -5.02
C LYS A 316 13.12 6.88 -6.55
N ALA A 317 14.09 6.23 -7.16
CA ALA A 317 14.20 6.10 -8.60
C ALA A 317 13.16 5.14 -9.20
N MET A 318 12.76 4.04 -8.50
CA MET A 318 11.67 3.15 -8.92
C MET A 318 10.36 3.91 -9.01
N VAL A 319 10.00 4.62 -7.96
CA VAL A 319 8.77 5.42 -7.94
C VAL A 319 8.81 6.54 -8.99
N LEU A 320 10.01 7.07 -9.31
CA LEU A 320 10.19 8.11 -10.32
C LEU A 320 10.05 7.63 -11.76
N ASN A 321 10.43 6.40 -12.04
CA ASN A 321 10.52 5.88 -13.40
C ASN A 321 9.40 4.90 -13.75
N THR A 322 8.70 4.34 -12.76
CA THR A 322 7.61 3.40 -13.03
C THR A 322 6.29 4.11 -13.28
N LYS A 323 5.53 3.56 -14.22
CA LYS A 323 4.13 3.91 -14.46
C LYS A 323 3.18 2.99 -13.67
N LEU A 324 3.70 2.23 -12.72
CA LEU A 324 2.94 1.27 -11.93
C LEU A 324 2.65 1.85 -10.54
N PRO A 325 1.51 1.50 -9.93
CA PRO A 325 1.28 1.79 -8.53
C PRO A 325 2.32 1.07 -7.66
N ILE A 326 2.72 1.72 -6.57
CA ILE A 326 3.67 1.16 -5.61
C ILE A 326 3.03 1.11 -4.23
N LEU A 327 2.96 -0.07 -3.64
CA LEU A 327 2.53 -0.28 -2.27
C LEU A 327 3.75 -0.40 -1.36
N VAL A 328 3.86 0.50 -0.39
CA VAL A 328 4.89 0.45 0.64
C VAL A 328 4.27 -0.10 1.92
N LEU A 329 4.78 -1.24 2.36
CA LEU A 329 4.41 -1.90 3.61
C LEU A 329 5.42 -1.54 4.70
N HIS A 330 4.91 -1.22 5.88
CA HIS A 330 5.72 -0.88 7.05
C HIS A 330 5.75 -2.05 8.03
N GLY A 331 6.96 -2.33 8.56
CA GLY A 331 7.24 -3.39 9.53
C GLY A 331 7.01 -2.97 10.97
#